data_d986f7c09e36db4e3e130c2fdab9fb7b
#
_entry.id   d986f7c09e36db4e3e130c2fdab9fb7b
#
_cell.length_a   1.000
_cell.length_b   1.000
_cell.length_c   1.000
_cell.angle_alpha   90.00
_cell.angle_beta   90.00
_cell.angle_gamma   90.00
#
_symmetry.space_group_name_H-M   'P 1'
#
loop_
_entity.id
_entity.type
_entity.pdbx_description
1 polymer ?
#
loop_
_entity_poly.entity_id
_entity_poly.type
_entity_poly.pdbx_seq_one_letter_code
_entity_poly.pdbx_strand_id
1 'polypeptide(L)'
;STTCSGVISGTNGNIVKAGSGTLTLSGANTYTGSTTISAGLLKVLRDDPTSYLAATSGFTGPGNLTIESSAGSFTADIVTGTHVQLAGTALGNLIIGKAGNTRQIDLSSNITTTGTQTYNGPVRLVGGDRTVTTTNSNVVFASTVNSDGTQRALTVANGTGDTTFTGAIGGSAPVKALTITSDQLTAGAITLNGALTATLANASTISGVIANGGGGTASLVKAGNGTLTLSASNTYTGTTQVSAGTLTVSGSGRLSDSTAVTVDGGATYNVAVSDTVASIAGAGSITLGSNTLTSGGSNASTTFSGVISGTNGNIVKAGSGTLTLSGANTYTGTTAINAGDLTVSGSLHDSTAVSIASGADYNVNASDTVASIEGDGNIVLASSQTLTAGDGSDKTLGGVMSGAGNYIKAGSGTQTLSASNTYTGTTQVSS
;
A
#
# COMPACT_ATOMS: atom_id res chain seq x y z
N SER A 1 27.05 8.80 34.33
CA SER A 1 26.13 9.88 33.95
C SER A 1 26.38 11.10 34.76
N THR A 2 26.42 12.25 34.13
CA THR A 2 26.71 13.56 34.78
C THR A 2 25.65 14.56 34.32
N THR A 3 25.20 15.43 35.24
CA THR A 3 24.26 16.52 34.95
C THR A 3 24.94 17.84 35.13
N CYS A 4 24.83 18.73 34.15
CA CYS A 4 25.21 20.12 34.24
C CYS A 4 23.92 20.97 34.28
N SER A 5 23.60 21.52 35.44
CA SER A 5 22.42 22.37 35.67
C SER A 5 22.73 23.85 35.52
N GLY A 6 24.00 24.22 35.53
CA GLY A 6 24.44 25.60 35.31
C GLY A 6 24.35 26.00 33.84
N VAL A 7 24.42 27.30 33.58
CA VAL A 7 24.44 27.85 32.22
C VAL A 7 25.84 27.72 31.63
N ILE A 8 25.93 27.13 30.46
CA ILE A 8 27.14 27.14 29.63
C ILE A 8 26.99 28.30 28.64
N SER A 9 27.90 29.25 28.64
CA SER A 9 27.87 30.43 27.78
C SER A 9 29.20 30.62 27.06
N GLY A 10 29.20 31.41 25.99
CA GLY A 10 30.40 31.78 25.24
C GLY A 10 30.12 31.96 23.76
N THR A 11 30.64 33.08 23.22
CA THR A 11 30.61 33.29 21.75
C THR A 11 31.59 32.33 21.08
N ASN A 12 31.09 31.52 20.10
CA ASN A 12 31.84 30.47 19.40
C ASN A 12 32.41 29.36 20.35
N GLY A 13 31.88 29.25 21.59
CA GLY A 13 32.26 28.15 22.50
C GLY A 13 31.70 26.80 21.97
N ASN A 14 32.57 25.81 21.78
CA ASN A 14 32.19 24.48 21.34
C ASN A 14 32.08 23.52 22.53
N ILE A 15 31.16 22.55 22.43
CA ILE A 15 31.05 21.46 23.40
C ILE A 15 31.44 20.16 22.71
N VAL A 16 32.27 19.35 23.37
CA VAL A 16 32.56 17.97 22.97
C VAL A 16 32.07 17.04 24.07
N LYS A 17 31.07 16.24 23.77
CA LYS A 17 30.62 15.12 24.61
C LYS A 17 31.41 13.88 24.23
N ALA A 18 32.40 13.50 25.05
CA ALA A 18 33.21 12.27 24.91
C ALA A 18 32.77 11.22 25.95
N GLY A 19 33.31 9.97 25.76
CA GLY A 19 33.01 8.85 26.65
C GLY A 19 31.61 8.27 26.52
N SER A 20 31.45 7.00 26.93
CA SER A 20 30.21 6.21 26.69
C SER A 20 29.01 6.56 27.60
N GLY A 21 29.22 7.35 28.66
CA GLY A 21 28.15 7.72 29.60
C GLY A 21 27.18 8.79 29.05
N THR A 22 26.22 9.17 29.88
CA THR A 22 25.26 10.25 29.58
C THR A 22 25.74 11.58 30.18
N LEU A 23 25.74 12.63 29.38
CA LEU A 23 25.79 14.02 29.85
C LEU A 23 24.40 14.64 29.70
N THR A 24 23.84 15.11 30.82
CA THR A 24 22.57 15.84 30.81
C THR A 24 22.84 17.34 30.95
N LEU A 25 22.35 18.11 30.00
CA LEU A 25 22.35 19.59 30.05
C LEU A 25 20.95 20.07 30.38
N SER A 26 20.77 20.63 31.57
CA SER A 26 19.49 21.18 32.03
C SER A 26 19.51 22.71 32.26
N GLY A 27 20.68 23.34 32.22
CA GLY A 27 20.84 24.80 32.30
C GLY A 27 20.42 25.53 31.02
N ALA A 28 20.05 26.79 31.10
CA ALA A 28 19.72 27.66 29.95
C ALA A 28 21.01 28.08 29.20
N ASN A 29 21.59 27.15 28.45
CA ASN A 29 22.86 27.32 27.78
C ASN A 29 22.77 28.35 26.64
N THR A 30 23.74 29.24 26.52
CA THR A 30 23.78 30.36 25.56
C THR A 30 25.04 30.37 24.69
N TYR A 31 25.84 29.29 24.70
CA TYR A 31 26.99 29.15 23.80
C TYR A 31 26.53 29.08 22.34
N THR A 32 27.31 29.64 21.41
CA THR A 32 26.95 29.73 20.00
C THR A 32 27.76 28.83 19.06
N GLY A 33 28.71 28.08 19.60
CA GLY A 33 29.51 27.11 18.82
C GLY A 33 28.81 25.79 18.54
N SER A 34 29.56 24.86 17.98
CA SER A 34 29.05 23.50 17.66
C SER A 34 29.00 22.62 18.90
N THR A 35 28.15 21.59 18.85
CA THR A 35 28.13 20.51 19.84
C THR A 35 28.48 19.18 19.16
N THR A 36 29.66 18.63 19.46
CA THR A 36 30.10 17.34 18.94
C THR A 36 29.84 16.23 19.97
N ILE A 37 29.06 15.23 19.59
CA ILE A 37 28.81 14.06 20.42
C ILE A 37 29.69 12.92 19.90
N SER A 38 30.92 12.83 20.43
CA SER A 38 31.88 11.84 19.96
C SER A 38 31.55 10.42 20.41
N ALA A 39 30.86 10.26 21.54
CA ALA A 39 30.41 8.96 22.04
C ALA A 39 29.34 9.12 23.13
N GLY A 40 28.60 8.04 23.41
CA GLY A 40 27.58 7.98 24.45
C GLY A 40 26.35 8.82 24.13
N LEU A 41 25.69 9.37 25.16
CA LEU A 41 24.43 10.11 25.03
C LEU A 41 24.61 11.56 25.54
N LEU A 42 24.24 12.51 24.70
CA LEU A 42 23.91 13.86 25.13
C LEU A 42 22.40 13.97 25.31
N LYS A 43 21.96 14.31 26.53
CA LYS A 43 20.58 14.58 26.85
C LYS A 43 20.41 16.06 27.14
N VAL A 44 19.53 16.72 26.40
CA VAL A 44 19.21 18.13 26.59
C VAL A 44 17.80 18.23 27.16
N LEU A 45 17.69 18.72 28.40
CA LEU A 45 16.39 18.96 29.06
C LEU A 45 15.95 20.40 28.82
N ARG A 46 14.79 20.57 28.19
CA ARG A 46 14.20 21.87 27.89
C ARG A 46 12.69 21.78 27.95
N ASP A 47 12.09 22.58 28.79
CA ASP A 47 10.63 22.74 28.86
C ASP A 47 10.17 23.70 27.76
N ASP A 48 10.89 24.80 27.55
CA ASP A 48 10.69 25.72 26.42
C ASP A 48 11.81 25.56 25.38
N PRO A 49 11.56 24.87 24.26
CA PRO A 49 12.56 24.66 23.21
C PRO A 49 12.89 25.94 22.44
N THR A 50 12.07 26.98 22.50
CA THR A 50 12.30 28.25 21.81
C THR A 50 13.37 29.10 22.49
N SER A 51 13.58 28.89 23.79
CA SER A 51 14.63 29.56 24.56
C SER A 51 15.86 28.67 24.73
N TYR A 52 16.88 28.83 23.86
CA TYR A 52 18.22 28.26 24.09
C TYR A 52 18.45 26.75 23.81
N LEU A 53 18.12 26.25 22.65
CA LEU A 53 18.91 25.17 22.06
C LEU A 53 20.01 25.84 21.23
N ALA A 54 20.93 26.50 21.93
CA ALA A 54 21.92 27.39 21.36
C ALA A 54 23.12 26.66 20.78
N ALA A 55 22.92 25.87 19.77
CA ALA A 55 23.99 25.49 18.86
C ALA A 55 23.66 26.09 17.50
N THR A 56 24.00 27.34 17.27
CA THR A 56 23.85 27.97 15.95
C THR A 56 24.65 27.23 14.86
N SER A 57 25.57 26.36 15.28
CA SER A 57 26.37 25.49 14.42
C SER A 57 25.96 23.99 14.47
N GLY A 58 24.92 23.65 15.20
CA GLY A 58 24.27 22.34 15.21
C GLY A 58 24.96 21.23 16.03
N PHE A 59 24.25 20.09 16.11
CA PHE A 59 24.73 18.87 16.74
C PHE A 59 25.38 17.96 15.68
N THR A 60 26.51 17.36 16.00
CA THR A 60 27.27 16.47 15.10
C THR A 60 27.95 15.36 15.87
N GLY A 61 28.50 14.36 15.17
CA GLY A 61 29.26 13.24 15.72
C GLY A 61 28.44 11.95 15.87
N PRO A 62 29.11 10.80 16.09
CA PRO A 62 28.50 9.47 16.09
C PRO A 62 27.72 9.12 17.38
N GLY A 63 27.71 9.99 18.37
CA GLY A 63 26.98 9.75 19.62
C GLY A 63 25.49 10.00 19.47
N ASN A 64 24.74 9.71 20.53
CA ASN A 64 23.28 9.79 20.56
C ASN A 64 22.82 11.15 21.12
N LEU A 65 21.70 11.65 20.60
CA LEU A 65 21.08 12.89 21.05
C LEU A 65 19.65 12.62 21.51
N THR A 66 19.33 13.10 22.72
CA THR A 66 17.94 13.17 23.18
C THR A 66 17.62 14.61 23.56
N ILE A 67 16.52 15.15 23.06
CA ILE A 67 15.99 16.45 23.41
C ILE A 67 14.59 16.24 23.96
N GLU A 68 14.38 16.53 25.23
CA GLU A 68 13.09 16.28 25.88
C GLU A 68 12.79 17.35 26.96
N SER A 69 11.51 17.43 27.35
CA SER A 69 11.08 18.22 28.50
C SER A 69 11.34 17.50 29.83
N SER A 70 11.70 18.20 30.87
CA SER A 70 11.75 17.67 32.23
C SER A 70 10.34 17.34 32.76
N ALA A 71 9.32 18.07 32.32
CA ALA A 71 7.94 17.97 32.78
C ALA A 71 7.06 16.95 32.01
N GLY A 72 7.57 16.30 30.96
CA GLY A 72 6.81 15.33 30.14
C GLY A 72 6.40 15.87 28.77
N SER A 73 6.04 17.15 28.65
CA SER A 73 5.78 17.80 27.36
C SER A 73 6.52 19.13 27.28
N PHE A 74 6.92 19.52 26.09
CA PHE A 74 7.40 20.88 25.83
C PHE A 74 6.28 21.91 26.12
N THR A 75 6.63 23.15 26.42
CA THR A 75 5.68 24.26 26.59
C THR A 75 5.37 24.97 25.29
N ALA A 76 6.27 24.84 24.29
CA ALA A 76 6.13 25.38 22.95
C ALA A 76 6.53 24.32 21.90
N ASP A 77 6.22 24.59 20.63
CA ASP A 77 6.57 23.70 19.51
C ASP A 77 8.09 23.71 19.28
N ILE A 78 8.65 22.55 18.93
CA ILE A 78 10.06 22.40 18.60
C ILE A 78 10.23 22.36 17.08
N VAL A 79 11.15 23.17 16.55
CA VAL A 79 11.40 23.28 15.10
C VAL A 79 12.79 22.76 14.77
N THR A 80 12.87 21.69 13.98
CA THR A 80 14.16 21.21 13.45
C THR A 80 14.72 22.22 12.46
N GLY A 81 16.05 22.35 12.39
CA GLY A 81 16.67 23.40 11.56
C GLY A 81 16.69 24.79 12.18
N THR A 82 15.91 25.04 13.23
CA THR A 82 15.91 26.28 14.00
C THR A 82 16.27 26.01 15.46
N HIS A 83 15.45 25.25 16.16
CA HIS A 83 15.71 24.92 17.58
C HIS A 83 16.62 23.69 17.72
N VAL A 84 16.56 22.75 16.76
CA VAL A 84 17.42 21.59 16.67
C VAL A 84 18.12 21.62 15.32
N GLN A 85 19.31 22.18 15.28
CA GLN A 85 20.14 22.13 14.07
C GLN A 85 20.98 20.86 14.11
N LEU A 86 20.83 20.04 13.09
CA LEU A 86 21.65 18.83 12.86
C LEU A 86 22.66 19.15 11.78
N ALA A 87 23.89 19.41 12.19
CA ALA A 87 24.99 19.74 11.27
C ALA A 87 25.81 18.49 10.96
N GLY A 88 25.62 17.97 9.77
CA GLY A 88 26.36 16.80 9.31
C GLY A 88 25.63 15.48 9.54
N THR A 89 26.18 14.39 9.02
CA THR A 89 25.49 13.12 8.77
C THR A 89 25.82 12.03 9.77
N ALA A 90 26.36 12.34 10.92
CA ALA A 90 27.01 11.33 11.75
C ALA A 90 26.39 11.09 13.12
N LEU A 91 25.20 11.66 13.43
CA LEU A 91 24.52 11.32 14.69
C LEU A 91 24.15 9.83 14.72
N GLY A 92 24.36 9.20 15.88
CA GLY A 92 23.82 7.90 16.20
C GLY A 92 22.30 7.94 16.31
N ASN A 93 21.74 7.69 17.48
CA ASN A 93 20.30 7.80 17.68
C ASN A 93 19.85 9.24 17.94
N LEU A 94 18.66 9.57 17.46
CA LEU A 94 17.99 10.84 17.73
C LEU A 94 16.63 10.58 18.39
N ILE A 95 16.39 11.22 19.53
CA ILE A 95 15.07 11.24 20.17
C ILE A 95 14.65 12.71 20.38
N ILE A 96 13.48 13.07 19.85
CA ILE A 96 12.85 14.38 20.09
C ILE A 96 11.54 14.18 20.82
N GLY A 97 11.42 14.81 21.98
CA GLY A 97 10.28 14.68 22.88
C GLY A 97 10.40 13.50 23.83
N LYS A 98 9.55 13.49 24.83
CA LYS A 98 9.36 12.42 25.80
C LYS A 98 8.00 11.76 25.56
N ALA A 99 7.84 10.51 25.95
CA ALA A 99 6.53 9.85 25.91
C ALA A 99 5.48 10.73 26.60
N GLY A 100 4.36 11.00 25.91
CA GLY A 100 3.32 11.92 26.37
C GLY A 100 3.51 13.39 25.96
N ASN A 101 4.53 13.72 25.16
CA ASN A 101 4.66 15.07 24.60
C ASN A 101 3.48 15.40 23.68
N THR A 102 2.77 16.48 23.99
CA THR A 102 1.62 16.96 23.22
C THR A 102 1.94 18.13 22.29
N ARG A 103 3.15 18.71 22.44
CA ARG A 103 3.61 19.82 21.59
C ARG A 103 4.15 19.31 20.27
N GLN A 104 4.01 20.15 19.28
CA GLN A 104 4.33 19.83 17.89
C GLN A 104 5.84 19.78 17.67
N ILE A 105 6.26 18.85 16.84
CA ILE A 105 7.62 18.70 16.33
C ILE A 105 7.57 19.08 14.86
N ASP A 106 8.03 20.28 14.54
CA ASP A 106 8.07 20.82 13.19
C ASP A 106 9.33 20.31 12.47
N LEU A 107 9.14 19.46 11.46
CA LEU A 107 10.22 19.08 10.57
C LEU A 107 10.36 20.16 9.49
N SER A 108 11.27 21.11 9.70
CA SER A 108 11.60 22.17 8.74
C SER A 108 12.89 21.89 7.94
N SER A 109 13.58 20.80 8.25
CA SER A 109 14.76 20.29 7.53
C SER A 109 14.72 18.77 7.40
N ASN A 110 15.46 18.23 6.44
CA ASN A 110 15.70 16.80 6.35
C ASN A 110 16.53 16.32 7.52
N ILE A 111 16.29 15.09 8.00
CA ILE A 111 16.99 14.52 9.13
C ILE A 111 17.66 13.23 8.70
N THR A 112 18.98 13.17 8.92
CA THR A 112 19.79 11.96 8.65
C THR A 112 20.53 11.56 9.90
N THR A 113 20.45 10.29 10.27
CA THR A 113 21.22 9.68 11.37
C THR A 113 21.78 8.32 10.93
N THR A 114 22.75 7.83 11.64
CA THR A 114 23.22 6.44 11.45
C THR A 114 22.40 5.45 12.28
N GLY A 115 21.84 5.90 13.41
CA GLY A 115 20.99 5.12 14.32
C GLY A 115 19.51 5.46 14.19
N THR A 116 18.73 5.05 15.18
CA THR A 116 17.28 5.21 15.23
C THR A 116 16.84 6.67 15.32
N GLN A 117 15.66 6.95 14.81
CA GLN A 117 14.97 8.23 15.00
C GLN A 117 13.63 8.00 15.67
N THR A 118 13.37 8.73 16.76
CA THR A 118 12.09 8.66 17.48
C THR A 118 11.55 10.08 17.71
N TYR A 119 10.33 10.30 17.24
CA TYR A 119 9.58 11.54 17.38
C TYR A 119 8.42 11.32 18.34
N ASN A 120 8.61 11.69 19.60
CA ASN A 120 7.61 11.56 20.65
C ASN A 120 6.73 12.82 20.73
N GLY A 121 5.81 12.95 19.80
CA GLY A 121 4.85 14.05 19.71
C GLY A 121 4.26 14.19 18.32
N PRO A 122 3.21 15.01 18.15
CA PRO A 122 2.66 15.31 16.85
C PRO A 122 3.73 15.92 15.93
N VAL A 123 3.90 15.37 14.73
CA VAL A 123 4.86 15.86 13.74
C VAL A 123 4.13 16.68 12.70
N ARG A 124 4.69 17.85 12.35
CA ARG A 124 4.25 18.68 11.24
C ARG A 124 5.38 18.89 10.24
N LEU A 125 5.09 18.66 8.97
CA LEU A 125 6.01 18.92 7.86
C LEU A 125 5.90 20.40 7.49
N VAL A 126 7.00 21.15 7.55
CA VAL A 126 6.98 22.61 7.42
C VAL A 126 7.98 23.08 6.37
N GLY A 127 7.56 24.04 5.54
CA GLY A 127 8.46 24.79 4.64
C GLY A 127 8.90 24.02 3.38
N GLY A 128 8.52 22.76 3.20
CA GLY A 128 8.85 21.94 2.02
C GLY A 128 8.62 20.46 2.23
N ASP A 129 8.88 19.64 1.23
CA ASP A 129 8.89 18.18 1.35
C ASP A 129 10.04 17.75 2.28
N ARG A 130 9.86 16.67 3.05
CA ARG A 130 10.83 16.24 4.07
C ARG A 130 11.28 14.80 3.84
N THR A 131 12.56 14.58 4.12
CA THR A 131 13.17 13.25 4.10
C THR A 131 13.76 12.93 5.48
N VAL A 132 13.45 11.76 5.97
CA VAL A 132 13.99 11.16 7.19
C VAL A 132 14.78 9.93 6.77
N THR A 133 16.09 9.91 7.06
CA THR A 133 17.00 8.84 6.64
C THR A 133 17.75 8.26 7.82
N THR A 134 17.84 6.95 7.89
CA THR A 134 18.76 6.24 8.80
C THR A 134 19.61 5.25 8.03
N THR A 135 20.71 4.79 8.66
CA THR A 135 21.49 3.67 8.13
C THR A 135 20.99 2.38 8.76
N ASN A 136 20.03 1.71 8.10
CA ASN A 136 19.50 0.40 8.54
C ASN A 136 18.95 0.40 9.99
N SER A 137 18.32 1.46 10.41
CA SER A 137 17.82 1.62 11.77
C SER A 137 16.38 2.15 11.79
N ASN A 138 15.65 1.84 12.86
CA ASN A 138 14.22 2.12 12.95
C ASN A 138 13.89 3.62 13.00
N VAL A 139 12.74 3.97 12.43
CA VAL A 139 12.13 5.30 12.51
C VAL A 139 10.74 5.17 13.14
N VAL A 140 10.52 5.90 14.22
CA VAL A 140 9.25 5.87 14.97
C VAL A 140 8.64 7.27 15.06
N PHE A 141 7.43 7.40 14.55
CA PHE A 141 6.55 8.53 14.77
C PHE A 141 5.49 8.12 15.82
N ALA A 142 5.71 8.50 17.07
CA ALA A 142 4.88 8.03 18.18
C ALA A 142 3.51 8.74 18.28
N SER A 143 3.21 9.68 17.39
CA SER A 143 1.95 10.43 17.32
C SER A 143 1.59 10.71 15.86
N THR A 144 0.71 11.67 15.61
CA THR A 144 0.25 12.03 14.26
C THR A 144 1.35 12.68 13.43
N VAL A 145 1.24 12.55 12.10
CA VAL A 145 2.06 13.26 11.13
C VAL A 145 1.15 14.05 10.19
N ASN A 146 1.33 15.35 10.07
CA ASN A 146 0.50 16.23 9.25
C ASN A 146 1.34 17.23 8.45
N SER A 147 0.76 17.82 7.41
CA SER A 147 1.32 18.98 6.71
C SER A 147 1.04 20.29 7.45
N ASP A 148 1.70 21.38 7.07
CA ASP A 148 1.56 22.73 7.64
C ASP A 148 0.39 23.54 7.05
N GLY A 149 -0.60 22.88 6.45
CA GLY A 149 -1.67 23.52 5.66
C GLY A 149 -1.32 23.66 4.19
N THR A 150 -0.04 23.64 3.83
CA THR A 150 0.44 23.39 2.46
C THR A 150 0.80 21.91 2.34
N GLN A 151 0.36 21.26 1.28
CA GLN A 151 0.61 19.85 1.09
C GLN A 151 2.11 19.54 0.96
N ARG A 152 2.67 18.78 1.89
CA ARG A 152 4.08 18.38 1.92
C ARG A 152 4.21 16.87 1.80
N ALA A 153 5.23 16.40 1.09
CA ALA A 153 5.57 14.98 1.05
C ALA A 153 6.50 14.58 2.20
N LEU A 154 6.36 13.35 2.66
CA LEU A 154 7.28 12.70 3.58
C LEU A 154 7.93 11.50 2.89
N THR A 155 9.25 11.46 2.91
CA THR A 155 10.04 10.29 2.55
C THR A 155 10.71 9.73 3.79
N VAL A 156 10.55 8.44 4.06
CA VAL A 156 11.31 7.69 5.07
C VAL A 156 12.14 6.64 4.36
N ALA A 157 13.47 6.74 4.51
CA ALA A 157 14.44 5.84 3.90
C ALA A 157 15.35 5.27 4.99
N ASN A 158 15.03 4.09 5.49
CA ASN A 158 15.74 3.49 6.63
C ASN A 158 16.30 2.09 6.36
N GLY A 159 16.39 1.70 5.09
CA GLY A 159 17.04 0.47 4.66
C GLY A 159 16.41 -0.78 5.27
N THR A 160 17.17 -1.52 6.07
CA THR A 160 16.69 -2.70 6.81
C THR A 160 16.12 -2.37 8.19
N GLY A 161 15.90 -1.10 8.51
CA GLY A 161 15.18 -0.70 9.71
C GLY A 161 13.66 -0.69 9.49
N ASP A 162 12.90 -0.71 10.58
CA ASP A 162 11.44 -0.64 10.56
C ASP A 162 10.94 0.80 10.62
N THR A 163 9.81 1.06 9.98
CA THR A 163 9.07 2.32 10.08
C THR A 163 7.76 2.11 10.81
N THR A 164 7.55 2.86 11.89
CA THR A 164 6.32 2.80 12.69
C THR A 164 5.66 4.17 12.79
N PHE A 165 4.39 4.22 12.42
CA PHE A 165 3.50 5.36 12.67
C PHE A 165 2.42 4.92 13.66
N THR A 166 2.48 5.42 14.89
CA THR A 166 1.50 5.07 15.93
C THR A 166 0.21 5.86 15.76
N GLY A 167 0.30 7.11 15.34
CA GLY A 167 -0.84 7.97 15.06
C GLY A 167 -1.20 8.05 13.58
N ALA A 168 -2.31 8.72 13.27
CA ALA A 168 -2.74 8.93 11.90
C ALA A 168 -1.78 9.84 11.12
N ILE A 169 -1.65 9.56 9.83
CA ILE A 169 -0.90 10.39 8.89
C ILE A 169 -1.89 11.22 8.07
N GLY A 170 -1.72 12.54 8.06
CA GLY A 170 -2.55 13.45 7.27
C GLY A 170 -3.98 13.63 7.80
N GLY A 171 -4.28 13.21 9.03
CA GLY A 171 -5.64 13.19 9.56
C GLY A 171 -6.26 14.58 9.74
N SER A 172 -5.49 15.60 10.08
CA SER A 172 -5.95 16.99 10.20
C SER A 172 -5.50 17.88 9.03
N ALA A 173 -4.35 17.58 8.44
CA ALA A 173 -3.83 18.23 7.24
C ALA A 173 -3.16 17.17 6.36
N PRO A 174 -3.79 16.79 5.24
CA PRO A 174 -3.31 15.70 4.38
C PRO A 174 -1.87 15.91 3.93
N VAL A 175 -1.10 14.83 3.87
CA VAL A 175 0.22 14.88 3.27
C VAL A 175 0.11 14.75 1.74
N LYS A 176 1.02 15.38 1.01
CA LYS A 176 1.04 15.36 -0.45
C LYS A 176 1.29 13.94 -0.98
N ALA A 177 2.32 13.30 -0.46
CA ALA A 177 2.72 11.94 -0.79
C ALA A 177 3.50 11.33 0.37
N LEU A 178 3.50 10.01 0.46
CA LEU A 178 4.26 9.26 1.46
C LEU A 178 5.09 8.19 0.74
N THR A 179 6.42 8.29 0.85
CA THR A 179 7.33 7.29 0.31
C THR A 179 8.07 6.60 1.45
N ILE A 180 7.95 5.29 1.54
CA ILE A 180 8.59 4.46 2.57
C ILE A 180 9.49 3.45 1.88
N THR A 181 10.75 3.39 2.33
CA THR A 181 11.70 2.32 1.98
C THR A 181 12.23 1.76 3.29
N SER A 182 11.72 0.62 3.72
CA SER A 182 12.03 0.01 5.02
C SER A 182 11.93 -1.52 4.98
N ASP A 183 12.41 -2.15 6.04
CA ASP A 183 12.20 -3.58 6.23
C ASP A 183 10.73 -3.86 6.43
N GLN A 184 10.12 -3.27 7.45
CA GLN A 184 8.71 -3.38 7.76
C GLN A 184 8.07 -2.00 7.92
N LEU A 185 6.78 -1.92 7.62
CA LEU A 185 5.92 -0.77 7.87
C LEU A 185 4.77 -1.18 8.79
N THR A 186 4.60 -0.43 9.87
CA THR A 186 3.39 -0.48 10.69
C THR A 186 2.76 0.90 10.69
N ALA A 187 1.51 1.00 10.24
CA ALA A 187 0.78 2.27 10.21
C ALA A 187 -0.71 2.09 10.51
N GLY A 188 -1.32 3.15 11.04
CA GLY A 188 -2.77 3.31 11.15
C GLY A 188 -3.38 3.96 9.91
N ALA A 189 -4.29 4.91 10.11
CA ALA A 189 -4.96 5.64 9.03
C ALA A 189 -4.01 6.59 8.29
N ILE A 190 -4.16 6.66 6.96
CA ILE A 190 -3.34 7.49 6.07
C ILE A 190 -4.23 8.31 5.14
N THR A 191 -4.10 9.63 5.17
CA THR A 191 -4.83 10.54 4.29
C THR A 191 -3.84 11.30 3.40
N LEU A 192 -3.97 11.14 2.08
CA LEU A 192 -3.02 11.63 1.08
C LEU A 192 -3.72 12.40 -0.04
N ASN A 193 -2.98 13.28 -0.69
CA ASN A 193 -3.41 13.93 -1.93
C ASN A 193 -2.70 13.39 -3.19
N GLY A 194 -1.81 12.41 -3.02
CA GLY A 194 -1.04 11.76 -4.07
C GLY A 194 -0.64 10.34 -3.68
N ALA A 195 0.50 9.86 -4.12
CA ALA A 195 0.89 8.47 -3.97
C ALA A 195 1.35 8.10 -2.55
N LEU A 196 0.92 6.93 -2.08
CA LEU A 196 1.63 6.11 -1.11
C LEU A 196 2.51 5.12 -1.87
N THR A 197 3.81 5.26 -1.75
CA THR A 197 4.78 4.29 -2.29
C THR A 197 5.44 3.55 -1.13
N ALA A 198 5.22 2.24 -1.04
CA ALA A 198 5.73 1.40 0.03
C ALA A 198 6.65 0.30 -0.55
N THR A 199 7.96 0.52 -0.46
CA THR A 199 9.01 -0.45 -0.82
C THR A 199 9.42 -1.19 0.45
N LEU A 200 8.95 -2.43 0.58
CA LEU A 200 9.01 -3.22 1.82
C LEU A 200 9.73 -4.55 1.59
N ALA A 201 10.66 -4.89 2.48
CA ALA A 201 11.41 -6.14 2.37
C ALA A 201 10.70 -7.30 3.06
N ASN A 202 9.97 -7.05 4.15
CA ASN A 202 9.28 -8.05 4.97
C ASN A 202 7.80 -7.73 5.20
N ALA A 203 7.15 -8.52 6.07
CA ALA A 203 5.72 -8.41 6.37
C ALA A 203 5.37 -7.08 7.06
N SER A 204 4.45 -6.36 6.50
CA SER A 204 4.05 -5.01 6.87
C SER A 204 2.52 -4.88 6.97
N THR A 205 2.04 -3.94 7.75
CA THR A 205 0.59 -3.76 7.95
C THR A 205 0.20 -2.29 7.97
N ILE A 206 -0.86 -1.97 7.24
CA ILE A 206 -1.63 -0.74 7.42
C ILE A 206 -3.01 -1.14 7.95
N SER A 207 -3.25 -0.84 9.22
CA SER A 207 -4.48 -1.26 9.92
C SER A 207 -5.62 -0.25 9.80
N GLY A 208 -5.34 0.97 9.40
CA GLY A 208 -6.34 2.02 9.19
C GLY A 208 -6.64 2.25 7.71
N VAL A 209 -7.61 3.11 7.46
CA VAL A 209 -8.07 3.46 6.11
C VAL A 209 -7.03 4.30 5.39
N ILE A 210 -6.72 3.95 4.14
CA ILE A 210 -6.05 4.84 3.19
C ILE A 210 -7.14 5.62 2.45
N ALA A 211 -7.10 6.94 2.52
CA ALA A 211 -8.12 7.83 1.99
C ALA A 211 -7.54 9.00 1.19
N ASN A 212 -8.35 9.58 0.31
CA ASN A 212 -8.02 10.86 -0.32
C ASN A 212 -8.06 11.98 0.71
N GLY A 213 -7.09 12.88 0.64
CA GLY A 213 -7.20 14.20 1.23
C GLY A 213 -8.13 15.11 0.44
N GLY A 214 -8.60 16.21 1.06
CA GLY A 214 -9.47 17.16 0.39
C GLY A 214 -8.82 17.75 -0.87
N GLY A 215 -9.41 17.45 -2.04
CA GLY A 215 -8.96 17.93 -3.34
C GLY A 215 -7.85 17.12 -4.01
N GLY A 216 -7.44 15.99 -3.46
CA GLY A 216 -6.43 15.10 -4.04
C GLY A 216 -6.95 13.72 -4.41
N THR A 217 -6.14 12.97 -5.15
CA THR A 217 -6.39 11.58 -5.53
C THR A 217 -5.24 10.73 -5.01
N ALA A 218 -5.47 10.01 -3.93
CA ALA A 218 -4.49 9.09 -3.38
C ALA A 218 -4.41 7.81 -4.24
N SER A 219 -3.20 7.31 -4.41
CA SER A 219 -2.91 6.03 -5.08
C SER A 219 -1.97 5.18 -4.21
N LEU A 220 -1.90 3.89 -4.49
CA LEU A 220 -1.03 2.95 -3.79
C LEU A 220 -0.06 2.28 -4.75
N VAL A 221 1.23 2.32 -4.43
CA VAL A 221 2.27 1.51 -5.07
C VAL A 221 2.91 0.62 -4.01
N LYS A 222 2.69 -0.68 -4.11
CA LYS A 222 3.39 -1.69 -3.31
C LYS A 222 4.60 -2.20 -4.09
N ALA A 223 5.78 -1.95 -3.55
CA ALA A 223 7.06 -2.38 -4.11
C ALA A 223 7.86 -3.19 -3.08
N GLY A 224 9.01 -3.77 -3.50
CA GLY A 224 9.82 -4.64 -2.66
C GLY A 224 9.18 -6.02 -2.45
N ASN A 225 9.99 -7.00 -2.04
CA ASN A 225 9.59 -8.42 -2.02
C ASN A 225 8.69 -8.82 -0.84
N GLY A 226 8.54 -7.95 0.16
CA GLY A 226 7.71 -8.22 1.34
C GLY A 226 6.21 -8.19 1.06
N THR A 227 5.43 -8.53 2.06
CA THR A 227 3.96 -8.48 2.03
C THR A 227 3.46 -7.20 2.70
N LEU A 228 2.56 -6.48 2.05
CA LEU A 228 1.78 -5.41 2.68
C LEU A 228 0.35 -5.89 2.89
N THR A 229 -0.09 -5.92 4.14
CA THR A 229 -1.46 -6.28 4.51
C THR A 229 -2.28 -5.02 4.81
N LEU A 230 -3.41 -4.89 4.14
CA LEU A 230 -4.42 -3.87 4.38
C LEU A 230 -5.61 -4.52 5.11
N SER A 231 -5.93 -4.06 6.32
CA SER A 231 -6.99 -4.65 7.15
C SER A 231 -8.21 -3.75 7.36
N ALA A 232 -8.26 -2.57 6.74
CA ALA A 232 -9.39 -1.66 6.72
C ALA A 232 -9.96 -1.46 5.31
N SER A 233 -11.21 -1.07 5.18
CA SER A 233 -11.84 -0.71 3.91
C SER A 233 -11.34 0.65 3.43
N ASN A 234 -10.52 0.66 2.37
CA ASN A 234 -9.88 1.85 1.85
C ASN A 234 -10.81 2.63 0.93
N THR A 235 -10.64 3.94 0.88
CA THR A 235 -11.54 4.87 0.15
C THR A 235 -10.80 5.79 -0.84
N TYR A 236 -9.51 5.57 -1.06
CA TYR A 236 -8.76 6.32 -2.07
C TYR A 236 -9.27 6.00 -3.49
N THR A 237 -9.20 6.96 -4.40
CA THR A 237 -9.79 6.83 -5.74
C THR A 237 -8.77 6.71 -6.87
N GLY A 238 -7.49 6.77 -6.57
CA GLY A 238 -6.41 6.55 -7.53
C GLY A 238 -6.15 5.07 -7.81
N THR A 239 -5.08 4.79 -8.52
CA THR A 239 -4.69 3.44 -8.91
C THR A 239 -4.02 2.67 -7.77
N THR A 240 -4.09 1.34 -7.86
CA THR A 240 -3.28 0.43 -7.05
C THR A 240 -2.33 -0.32 -7.96
N GLN A 241 -1.03 -0.17 -7.76
CA GLN A 241 -0.02 -0.97 -8.45
C GLN A 241 0.69 -1.89 -7.46
N VAL A 242 0.75 -3.17 -7.78
CA VAL A 242 1.57 -4.16 -7.07
C VAL A 242 2.77 -4.45 -7.96
N SER A 243 3.87 -3.73 -7.73
CA SER A 243 5.07 -3.82 -8.58
C SER A 243 5.97 -4.99 -8.20
N ALA A 244 5.97 -5.40 -6.93
CA ALA A 244 6.72 -6.56 -6.46
C ALA A 244 6.18 -7.06 -5.11
N GLY A 245 6.49 -8.30 -4.76
CA GLY A 245 6.04 -8.97 -3.54
C GLY A 245 4.53 -9.15 -3.50
N THR A 246 3.92 -9.04 -2.33
CA THR A 246 2.49 -9.34 -2.16
C THR A 246 1.74 -8.16 -1.54
N LEU A 247 0.60 -7.81 -2.13
CA LEU A 247 -0.42 -6.98 -1.50
C LEU A 247 -1.56 -7.90 -1.04
N THR A 248 -1.92 -7.85 0.24
CA THR A 248 -2.99 -8.67 0.82
C THR A 248 -4.10 -7.78 1.36
N VAL A 249 -5.35 -8.06 1.00
CA VAL A 249 -6.53 -7.56 1.71
C VAL A 249 -7.06 -8.66 2.62
N SER A 250 -7.32 -8.36 3.91
CA SER A 250 -7.72 -9.37 4.89
C SER A 250 -8.59 -8.79 6.00
N GLY A 251 -9.32 -9.64 6.71
CA GLY A 251 -10.22 -9.20 7.78
C GLY A 251 -11.38 -8.35 7.23
N SER A 252 -11.45 -7.08 7.62
CA SER A 252 -12.36 -6.09 7.01
C SER A 252 -11.72 -5.30 5.86
N GLY A 253 -10.47 -5.63 5.51
CA GLY A 253 -9.71 -4.92 4.47
C GLY A 253 -10.31 -5.07 3.08
N ARG A 254 -10.39 -3.98 2.36
CA ARG A 254 -10.79 -3.89 0.94
C ARG A 254 -9.93 -2.84 0.27
N LEU A 255 -9.65 -3.03 -1.00
CA LEU A 255 -9.28 -1.90 -1.85
C LEU A 255 -10.50 -0.99 -2.07
N SER A 256 -10.30 0.18 -2.60
CA SER A 256 -11.44 1.01 -3.02
C SER A 256 -12.08 0.42 -4.28
N ASP A 257 -13.41 0.35 -4.32
CA ASP A 257 -14.16 -0.12 -5.51
C ASP A 257 -13.85 0.72 -6.76
N SER A 258 -13.33 1.95 -6.56
CA SER A 258 -12.95 2.86 -7.65
C SER A 258 -11.52 2.66 -8.15
N THR A 259 -10.69 1.83 -7.51
CA THR A 259 -9.29 1.67 -7.89
C THR A 259 -9.12 0.71 -9.07
N ALA A 260 -8.34 1.12 -10.06
CA ALA A 260 -7.81 0.21 -11.08
C ALA A 260 -6.55 -0.48 -10.51
N VAL A 261 -6.56 -1.81 -10.51
CA VAL A 261 -5.46 -2.64 -9.97
C VAL A 261 -4.60 -3.15 -11.10
N THR A 262 -3.29 -2.87 -11.02
CA THR A 262 -2.28 -3.48 -11.89
C THR A 262 -1.37 -4.35 -11.06
N VAL A 263 -1.20 -5.61 -11.47
CA VAL A 263 -0.28 -6.56 -10.81
C VAL A 263 0.84 -6.88 -11.80
N ASP A 264 2.04 -6.39 -11.51
CA ASP A 264 3.19 -6.56 -12.40
C ASP A 264 3.71 -8.02 -12.34
N GLY A 265 4.41 -8.45 -13.39
CA GLY A 265 4.97 -9.82 -13.46
C GLY A 265 5.85 -10.14 -12.24
N GLY A 266 5.59 -11.26 -11.59
CA GLY A 266 6.26 -11.68 -10.35
C GLY A 266 5.64 -11.12 -9.06
N ALA A 267 4.70 -10.18 -9.13
CA ALA A 267 3.95 -9.67 -7.99
C ALA A 267 2.65 -10.45 -7.77
N THR A 268 2.11 -10.35 -6.57
CA THR A 268 0.86 -11.04 -6.19
C THR A 268 -0.13 -10.08 -5.52
N TYR A 269 -1.38 -10.12 -5.98
CA TYR A 269 -2.52 -9.56 -5.25
C TYR A 269 -3.27 -10.71 -4.56
N ASN A 270 -3.23 -10.75 -3.24
CA ASN A 270 -3.87 -11.79 -2.43
C ASN A 270 -5.21 -11.27 -1.87
N VAL A 271 -6.29 -11.84 -2.36
CA VAL A 271 -7.68 -11.55 -1.99
C VAL A 271 -8.09 -12.50 -0.86
N ALA A 272 -7.55 -12.29 0.35
CA ALA A 272 -7.87 -13.13 1.50
C ALA A 272 -9.26 -12.83 2.11
N VAL A 273 -9.98 -11.91 1.51
CA VAL A 273 -11.40 -11.59 1.76
C VAL A 273 -11.98 -11.03 0.47
N SER A 274 -13.26 -11.30 0.17
CA SER A 274 -13.88 -10.87 -1.09
C SER A 274 -13.77 -9.36 -1.30
N ASP A 275 -13.39 -8.95 -2.50
CA ASP A 275 -13.09 -7.55 -2.83
C ASP A 275 -13.75 -7.12 -4.15
N THR A 276 -13.96 -5.83 -4.30
CA THR A 276 -14.45 -5.20 -5.52
C THR A 276 -13.46 -4.13 -5.96
N VAL A 277 -13.09 -4.13 -7.24
CA VAL A 277 -12.18 -3.15 -7.83
C VAL A 277 -12.70 -2.64 -9.17
N ALA A 278 -12.30 -1.45 -9.57
CA ALA A 278 -12.73 -0.84 -10.83
C ALA A 278 -12.28 -1.65 -12.06
N SER A 279 -11.08 -2.19 -12.04
CA SER A 279 -10.53 -3.08 -13.08
C SER A 279 -9.31 -3.83 -12.59
N ILE A 280 -8.95 -4.93 -13.28
CA ILE A 280 -7.69 -5.66 -13.09
C ILE A 280 -6.90 -5.69 -14.37
N ALA A 281 -5.57 -5.55 -14.27
CA ALA A 281 -4.64 -5.64 -15.40
C ALA A 281 -3.26 -6.17 -14.95
N GLY A 282 -2.42 -6.57 -15.89
CA GLY A 282 -1.03 -6.95 -15.62
C GLY A 282 -0.74 -8.42 -15.84
N ALA A 283 0.50 -8.83 -15.55
CA ALA A 283 1.03 -10.17 -15.80
C ALA A 283 1.43 -10.92 -14.51
N GLY A 284 1.10 -10.37 -13.35
CA GLY A 284 1.37 -10.99 -12.05
C GLY A 284 0.36 -12.07 -11.68
N SER A 285 0.25 -12.37 -10.41
CA SER A 285 -0.68 -13.38 -9.89
C SER A 285 -1.80 -12.74 -9.05
N ILE A 286 -3.01 -13.31 -9.13
CA ILE A 286 -4.09 -13.03 -8.20
C ILE A 286 -4.45 -14.32 -7.49
N THR A 287 -4.48 -14.32 -6.14
CA THR A 287 -4.87 -15.48 -5.35
C THR A 287 -6.18 -15.19 -4.63
N LEU A 288 -7.21 -15.99 -4.89
CA LEU A 288 -8.56 -15.78 -4.37
C LEU A 288 -8.85 -16.58 -3.10
N GLY A 289 -8.12 -17.68 -2.86
CA GLY A 289 -8.57 -18.67 -1.88
C GLY A 289 -9.99 -19.16 -2.24
N SER A 290 -10.95 -18.98 -1.34
CA SER A 290 -12.38 -19.23 -1.57
C SER A 290 -13.22 -17.95 -1.68
N ASN A 291 -12.57 -16.82 -1.94
CA ASN A 291 -13.21 -15.51 -1.98
C ASN A 291 -13.62 -15.12 -3.40
N THR A 292 -14.39 -14.05 -3.50
CA THR A 292 -14.85 -13.48 -4.77
C THR A 292 -14.11 -12.19 -5.06
N LEU A 293 -13.58 -12.05 -6.27
CA LEU A 293 -13.11 -10.76 -6.80
C LEU A 293 -14.08 -10.28 -7.87
N THR A 294 -14.67 -9.11 -7.63
CA THR A 294 -15.50 -8.40 -8.61
C THR A 294 -14.65 -7.35 -9.32
N SER A 295 -14.69 -7.33 -10.65
CA SER A 295 -13.91 -6.39 -11.46
C SER A 295 -14.71 -5.88 -12.66
N GLY A 296 -14.51 -4.59 -13.00
CA GLY A 296 -15.07 -3.99 -14.23
C GLY A 296 -15.93 -2.74 -13.99
N GLY A 297 -16.08 -2.25 -12.75
CA GLY A 297 -16.91 -1.09 -12.43
C GLY A 297 -16.52 0.22 -13.14
N SER A 298 -15.29 0.35 -13.63
CA SER A 298 -14.85 1.50 -14.42
C SER A 298 -15.33 1.49 -15.88
N ASN A 299 -15.94 0.41 -16.36
CA ASN A 299 -16.27 0.18 -17.77
C ASN A 299 -15.05 0.21 -18.73
N ALA A 300 -13.84 0.15 -18.20
CA ALA A 300 -12.63 0.09 -19.00
C ALA A 300 -12.40 -1.33 -19.56
N SER A 301 -11.89 -1.40 -20.78
CA SER A 301 -11.40 -2.67 -21.34
C SER A 301 -9.97 -2.90 -20.88
N THR A 302 -9.71 -4.06 -20.28
CA THR A 302 -8.41 -4.39 -19.67
C THR A 302 -8.01 -5.84 -19.98
N THR A 303 -6.70 -6.10 -19.89
CA THR A 303 -6.14 -7.45 -20.05
C THR A 303 -5.39 -7.85 -18.79
N PHE A 304 -5.73 -9.00 -18.23
CA PHE A 304 -4.96 -9.68 -17.21
C PHE A 304 -4.32 -10.92 -17.84
N SER A 305 -3.00 -10.88 -18.01
CA SER A 305 -2.23 -11.94 -18.66
C SER A 305 -1.56 -12.89 -17.65
N GLY A 306 -1.66 -12.59 -16.36
CA GLY A 306 -1.19 -13.45 -15.31
C GLY A 306 -2.16 -14.58 -14.96
N VAL A 307 -1.90 -15.26 -13.86
CA VAL A 307 -2.71 -16.38 -13.38
C VAL A 307 -3.60 -15.93 -12.22
N ILE A 308 -4.90 -16.22 -12.32
CA ILE A 308 -5.84 -16.15 -11.22
C ILE A 308 -6.02 -17.56 -10.66
N SER A 309 -5.82 -17.73 -9.35
CA SER A 309 -5.86 -19.02 -8.67
C SER A 309 -6.73 -19.00 -7.43
N GLY A 310 -7.20 -20.16 -6.98
CA GLY A 310 -7.95 -20.28 -5.71
C GLY A 310 -8.92 -21.45 -5.73
N THR A 311 -8.88 -22.30 -4.70
CA THR A 311 -9.88 -23.37 -4.51
C THR A 311 -11.22 -22.75 -4.09
N ASN A 312 -12.26 -22.97 -4.89
CA ASN A 312 -13.58 -22.32 -4.78
C ASN A 312 -13.53 -20.78 -4.88
N GLY A 313 -12.46 -20.23 -5.44
CA GLY A 313 -12.36 -18.79 -5.71
C GLY A 313 -13.25 -18.40 -6.88
N ASN A 314 -13.87 -17.22 -6.83
CA ASN A 314 -14.85 -16.77 -7.81
C ASN A 314 -14.42 -15.46 -8.47
N ILE A 315 -14.76 -15.30 -9.74
CA ILE A 315 -14.63 -14.03 -10.48
C ILE A 315 -16.01 -13.53 -10.88
N VAL A 316 -16.24 -12.25 -10.65
CA VAL A 316 -17.40 -11.52 -11.17
C VAL A 316 -16.90 -10.43 -12.13
N LYS A 317 -17.23 -10.56 -13.41
CA LYS A 317 -17.02 -9.53 -14.40
C LYS A 317 -18.22 -8.59 -14.38
N ALA A 318 -18.01 -7.35 -14.01
CA ALA A 318 -19.00 -6.27 -13.98
C ALA A 318 -18.69 -5.19 -15.03
N GLY A 319 -19.64 -4.22 -15.21
CA GLY A 319 -19.47 -3.07 -16.11
C GLY A 319 -19.39 -3.44 -17.60
N SER A 320 -19.55 -2.43 -18.46
CA SER A 320 -19.76 -2.61 -19.91
C SER A 320 -18.47 -2.84 -20.72
N GLY A 321 -17.28 -2.67 -20.14
CA GLY A 321 -16.01 -2.91 -20.84
C GLY A 321 -15.67 -4.39 -20.96
N THR A 322 -14.62 -4.71 -21.71
CA THR A 322 -14.09 -6.07 -21.89
C THR A 322 -13.00 -6.38 -20.87
N LEU A 323 -13.11 -7.51 -20.16
CA LEU A 323 -11.99 -8.11 -19.43
C LEU A 323 -11.43 -9.26 -20.26
N THR A 324 -10.17 -9.17 -20.65
CA THR A 324 -9.46 -10.27 -21.31
C THR A 324 -8.62 -11.03 -20.29
N LEU A 325 -8.86 -12.33 -20.15
CA LEU A 325 -8.04 -13.26 -19.37
C LEU A 325 -7.19 -14.07 -20.37
N SER A 326 -5.89 -13.79 -20.41
CA SER A 326 -4.99 -14.46 -21.35
C SER A 326 -4.03 -15.46 -20.68
N GLY A 327 -4.05 -15.56 -19.35
CA GLY A 327 -3.32 -16.55 -18.58
C GLY A 327 -4.08 -17.89 -18.45
N ALA A 328 -3.37 -18.92 -18.02
CA ALA A 328 -3.96 -20.22 -17.65
C ALA A 328 -4.47 -20.14 -16.20
N ASN A 329 -5.75 -19.80 -16.02
CA ASN A 329 -6.33 -19.58 -14.71
C ASN A 329 -6.67 -20.91 -14.03
N THR A 330 -6.49 -20.99 -12.73
CA THR A 330 -6.60 -22.22 -11.95
C THR A 330 -7.58 -22.13 -10.77
N TYR A 331 -8.38 -21.05 -10.68
CA TYR A 331 -9.45 -20.97 -9.69
C TYR A 331 -10.60 -21.91 -10.06
N THR A 332 -11.20 -22.58 -9.06
CA THR A 332 -12.15 -23.67 -9.29
C THR A 332 -13.60 -23.33 -8.96
N GLY A 333 -13.88 -22.10 -8.59
CA GLY A 333 -15.23 -21.61 -8.31
C GLY A 333 -15.96 -21.14 -9.59
N THR A 334 -16.79 -20.11 -9.43
CA THR A 334 -17.63 -19.60 -10.52
C THR A 334 -17.00 -18.42 -11.25
N THR A 335 -17.36 -18.27 -12.53
CA THR A 335 -17.17 -17.05 -13.31
C THR A 335 -18.53 -16.48 -13.67
N ALA A 336 -18.92 -15.35 -13.08
CA ALA A 336 -20.17 -14.68 -13.40
C ALA A 336 -19.89 -13.45 -14.29
N ILE A 337 -20.48 -13.42 -15.48
CA ILE A 337 -20.38 -12.30 -16.41
C ILE A 337 -21.68 -11.52 -16.32
N ASN A 338 -21.69 -10.46 -15.49
CA ASN A 338 -22.89 -9.70 -15.19
C ASN A 338 -23.16 -8.57 -16.19
N ALA A 339 -22.14 -8.08 -16.90
CA ALA A 339 -22.27 -7.06 -17.92
C ALA A 339 -20.99 -6.98 -18.78
N GLY A 340 -21.12 -6.47 -20.03
CA GLY A 340 -20.02 -6.35 -20.98
C GLY A 340 -19.41 -7.69 -21.34
N ASP A 341 -18.14 -7.73 -21.70
CA ASP A 341 -17.53 -8.90 -22.28
C ASP A 341 -16.48 -9.51 -21.35
N LEU A 342 -16.48 -10.85 -21.26
CA LEU A 342 -15.32 -11.61 -20.81
C LEU A 342 -14.71 -12.30 -22.02
N THR A 343 -13.47 -11.99 -22.36
CA THR A 343 -12.70 -12.67 -23.40
C THR A 343 -11.67 -13.59 -22.75
N VAL A 344 -11.75 -14.88 -23.05
CA VAL A 344 -10.75 -15.87 -22.63
C VAL A 344 -9.89 -16.24 -23.84
N SER A 345 -8.65 -15.81 -23.82
CA SER A 345 -7.61 -16.16 -24.80
C SER A 345 -6.50 -17.04 -24.20
N GLY A 346 -6.56 -17.26 -22.88
CA GLY A 346 -5.87 -18.33 -22.16
C GLY A 346 -6.83 -19.49 -21.87
N SER A 347 -6.98 -19.85 -20.59
CA SER A 347 -7.97 -20.86 -20.16
C SER A 347 -8.56 -20.51 -18.81
N LEU A 348 -9.76 -21.00 -18.55
CA LEU A 348 -10.33 -21.18 -17.22
C LEU A 348 -10.00 -22.60 -16.72
N HIS A 349 -10.24 -22.87 -15.44
CA HIS A 349 -10.09 -24.23 -14.92
C HIS A 349 -11.31 -25.08 -15.30
N ASP A 350 -11.10 -26.35 -15.64
CA ASP A 350 -12.15 -27.29 -16.09
C ASP A 350 -13.33 -27.42 -15.11
N SER A 351 -13.11 -27.13 -13.83
CA SER A 351 -14.16 -27.13 -12.80
C SER A 351 -14.91 -25.80 -12.66
N THR A 352 -14.56 -24.78 -13.45
CA THR A 352 -15.20 -23.45 -13.36
C THR A 352 -16.57 -23.48 -14.00
N ALA A 353 -17.62 -23.09 -13.28
CA ALA A 353 -18.94 -22.88 -13.83
C ALA A 353 -19.08 -21.43 -14.34
N VAL A 354 -19.55 -21.24 -15.57
CA VAL A 354 -19.69 -19.92 -16.21
C VAL A 354 -21.16 -19.55 -16.30
N SER A 355 -21.55 -18.41 -15.71
CA SER A 355 -22.88 -17.82 -15.84
C SER A 355 -22.83 -16.49 -16.59
N ILE A 356 -23.72 -16.26 -17.54
CA ILE A 356 -23.70 -15.12 -18.44
C ILE A 356 -25.04 -14.40 -18.34
N ALA A 357 -25.06 -13.17 -17.82
CA ALA A 357 -26.26 -12.39 -17.71
C ALA A 357 -26.73 -11.86 -19.08
N SER A 358 -28.01 -11.59 -19.21
CA SER A 358 -28.58 -10.99 -20.44
C SER A 358 -27.84 -9.70 -20.80
N GLY A 359 -27.43 -9.58 -22.07
CA GLY A 359 -26.66 -8.46 -22.60
C GLY A 359 -25.16 -8.50 -22.29
N ALA A 360 -24.66 -9.59 -21.71
CA ALA A 360 -23.24 -9.85 -21.54
C ALA A 360 -22.76 -10.93 -22.53
N ASP A 361 -21.47 -10.89 -22.88
CA ASP A 361 -20.89 -11.83 -23.83
C ASP A 361 -19.69 -12.60 -23.22
N TYR A 362 -19.64 -13.91 -23.48
CA TYR A 362 -18.49 -14.77 -23.22
C TYR A 362 -17.76 -15.08 -24.54
N ASN A 363 -16.61 -14.48 -24.75
CA ASN A 363 -15.80 -14.65 -25.97
C ASN A 363 -14.72 -15.72 -25.76
N VAL A 364 -14.84 -16.85 -26.43
CA VAL A 364 -13.91 -17.97 -26.37
C VAL A 364 -12.91 -17.86 -27.51
N ASN A 365 -11.77 -17.22 -27.24
CA ASN A 365 -10.70 -16.94 -28.20
C ASN A 365 -9.55 -17.96 -28.16
N ALA A 366 -9.58 -18.92 -27.25
CA ALA A 366 -8.77 -20.11 -27.20
C ALA A 366 -9.65 -21.31 -26.83
N SER A 367 -9.30 -22.51 -27.26
CA SER A 367 -10.03 -23.71 -26.84
C SER A 367 -9.98 -23.89 -25.36
N ASP A 368 -11.13 -24.09 -24.74
CA ASP A 368 -11.28 -24.11 -23.29
C ASP A 368 -12.29 -25.18 -22.83
N THR A 369 -12.09 -25.69 -21.63
CA THR A 369 -13.01 -26.61 -20.96
C THR A 369 -13.51 -25.98 -19.67
N VAL A 370 -14.83 -25.99 -19.48
CA VAL A 370 -15.47 -25.49 -18.26
C VAL A 370 -16.49 -26.49 -17.72
N ALA A 371 -16.78 -26.45 -16.41
CA ALA A 371 -17.74 -27.37 -15.81
C ALA A 371 -19.16 -27.20 -16.38
N SER A 372 -19.60 -25.96 -16.58
CA SER A 372 -20.93 -25.69 -17.12
C SER A 372 -21.04 -24.28 -17.69
N ILE A 373 -22.03 -24.07 -18.57
CA ILE A 373 -22.43 -22.78 -19.12
C ILE A 373 -23.94 -22.58 -18.92
N GLU A 374 -24.34 -21.41 -18.44
CA GLU A 374 -25.75 -21.07 -18.25
C GLU A 374 -26.02 -19.56 -18.34
N GLY A 375 -27.28 -19.17 -18.44
CA GLY A 375 -27.75 -17.78 -18.42
C GLY A 375 -28.28 -17.29 -19.75
N ASP A 376 -28.68 -16.02 -19.80
CA ASP A 376 -29.36 -15.41 -20.97
C ASP A 376 -28.42 -14.54 -21.83
N GLY A 377 -27.12 -14.49 -21.52
CA GLY A 377 -26.10 -13.80 -22.31
C GLY A 377 -25.55 -14.68 -23.42
N ASN A 378 -24.76 -14.09 -24.32
CA ASN A 378 -24.29 -14.76 -25.51
C ASN A 378 -22.91 -15.42 -25.33
N ILE A 379 -22.62 -16.36 -26.23
CA ILE A 379 -21.27 -16.97 -26.36
C ILE A 379 -20.79 -16.75 -27.81
N VAL A 380 -19.56 -16.28 -27.96
CA VAL A 380 -18.89 -16.13 -29.25
C VAL A 380 -17.71 -17.07 -29.32
N LEU A 381 -17.78 -18.03 -30.23
CA LEU A 381 -16.73 -19.02 -30.46
C LEU A 381 -15.82 -18.58 -31.62
N ALA A 382 -14.57 -18.26 -31.30
CA ALA A 382 -13.60 -17.88 -32.33
C ALA A 382 -13.32 -19.03 -33.30
N SER A 383 -12.96 -18.69 -34.53
CA SER A 383 -12.69 -19.68 -35.59
C SER A 383 -11.66 -20.72 -35.14
N SER A 384 -11.96 -21.99 -35.41
CA SER A 384 -11.14 -23.17 -35.06
C SER A 384 -10.95 -23.39 -33.53
N GLN A 385 -11.60 -22.61 -32.66
CA GLN A 385 -11.58 -22.87 -31.22
C GLN A 385 -12.74 -23.77 -30.81
N THR A 386 -12.55 -24.47 -29.70
CA THR A 386 -13.56 -25.42 -29.18
C THR A 386 -13.86 -25.05 -27.72
N LEU A 387 -15.14 -24.81 -27.40
CA LEU A 387 -15.62 -24.77 -26.04
C LEU A 387 -16.16 -26.14 -25.66
N THR A 388 -15.59 -26.75 -24.63
CA THR A 388 -16.14 -27.96 -24.02
C THR A 388 -16.82 -27.58 -22.72
N ALA A 389 -18.10 -27.93 -22.54
CA ALA A 389 -18.83 -27.65 -21.31
C ALA A 389 -19.82 -28.78 -20.97
N GLY A 390 -19.96 -29.05 -19.72
CA GLY A 390 -20.94 -29.97 -19.14
C GLY A 390 -20.36 -30.78 -18.00
N ASP A 391 -21.15 -30.90 -16.97
CA ASP A 391 -20.95 -31.74 -15.79
C ASP A 391 -22.16 -32.70 -15.65
N GLY A 392 -22.47 -33.12 -14.44
CA GLY A 392 -23.66 -33.95 -14.17
C GLY A 392 -24.97 -33.15 -13.98
N SER A 393 -24.94 -31.82 -14.11
CA SER A 393 -26.11 -30.95 -13.88
C SER A 393 -26.79 -30.53 -15.18
N ASP A 394 -28.11 -30.32 -15.11
CA ASP A 394 -28.88 -29.76 -16.22
C ASP A 394 -28.72 -28.24 -16.25
N LYS A 395 -28.37 -27.70 -17.42
CA LYS A 395 -28.11 -26.27 -17.63
C LYS A 395 -28.84 -25.72 -18.84
N THR A 396 -29.18 -24.42 -18.81
CA THR A 396 -29.81 -23.73 -19.93
C THR A 396 -29.01 -22.50 -20.30
N LEU A 397 -28.66 -22.39 -21.57
CA LEU A 397 -28.18 -21.16 -22.20
C LEU A 397 -29.35 -20.57 -22.99
N GLY A 398 -29.86 -19.42 -22.52
CA GLY A 398 -30.94 -18.64 -23.14
C GLY A 398 -30.44 -17.69 -24.22
N GLY A 399 -29.18 -17.30 -24.18
CA GLY A 399 -28.53 -16.44 -25.16
C GLY A 399 -28.07 -17.18 -26.42
N VAL A 400 -27.61 -16.43 -27.42
CA VAL A 400 -27.16 -16.94 -28.70
C VAL A 400 -25.71 -17.42 -28.62
N MET A 401 -25.44 -18.64 -29.06
CA MET A 401 -24.09 -19.10 -29.36
C MET A 401 -23.81 -18.83 -30.86
N SER A 402 -22.72 -18.12 -31.15
CA SER A 402 -22.35 -17.62 -32.47
C SER A 402 -20.85 -17.85 -32.78
N GLY A 403 -20.41 -17.49 -33.99
CA GLY A 403 -19.01 -17.59 -34.42
C GLY A 403 -18.71 -18.82 -35.24
N ALA A 404 -17.42 -19.09 -35.54
CA ALA A 404 -17.00 -20.17 -36.40
C ALA A 404 -16.26 -21.32 -35.65
N GLY A 405 -16.32 -21.30 -34.32
CA GLY A 405 -15.73 -22.35 -33.47
C GLY A 405 -16.69 -23.51 -33.21
N ASN A 406 -16.23 -24.48 -32.45
CA ASN A 406 -16.91 -25.74 -32.16
C ASN A 406 -17.44 -25.75 -30.72
N TYR A 407 -18.49 -26.56 -30.49
CA TYR A 407 -19.02 -26.81 -29.18
C TYR A 407 -19.04 -28.32 -28.87
N ILE A 408 -18.53 -28.69 -27.71
CA ILE A 408 -18.62 -30.06 -27.19
C ILE A 408 -19.45 -30.02 -25.89
N LYS A 409 -20.60 -30.71 -25.92
CA LYS A 409 -21.35 -30.99 -24.68
C LYS A 409 -20.73 -32.23 -24.04
N ALA A 410 -20.17 -32.09 -22.85
CA ALA A 410 -19.59 -33.16 -22.05
C ALA A 410 -20.49 -33.51 -20.85
N GLY A 411 -20.17 -34.63 -20.18
CA GLY A 411 -20.87 -35.05 -18.95
C GLY A 411 -22.31 -35.53 -19.15
N SER A 412 -22.92 -36.06 -18.08
CA SER A 412 -24.22 -36.75 -18.12
C SER A 412 -25.46 -35.84 -18.02
N GLY A 413 -25.30 -34.58 -17.57
CA GLY A 413 -26.41 -33.62 -17.47
C GLY A 413 -26.87 -33.14 -18.84
N THR A 414 -28.03 -32.45 -18.89
CA THR A 414 -28.61 -31.88 -20.11
C THR A 414 -28.13 -30.45 -20.31
N GLN A 415 -27.65 -30.10 -21.50
CA GLN A 415 -27.46 -28.70 -21.89
C GLN A 415 -28.58 -28.29 -22.87
N THR A 416 -29.43 -27.37 -22.43
CA THR A 416 -30.46 -26.79 -23.31
C THR A 416 -29.91 -25.50 -23.93
N LEU A 417 -29.95 -25.41 -25.28
CA LEU A 417 -29.66 -24.20 -26.03
C LEU A 417 -31.00 -23.69 -26.58
N SER A 418 -31.58 -22.66 -25.90
CA SER A 418 -32.98 -22.24 -26.21
C SER A 418 -33.07 -21.11 -27.21
N ALA A 419 -31.97 -20.44 -27.57
CA ALA A 419 -31.93 -19.40 -28.58
C ALA A 419 -31.69 -19.96 -30.01
N SER A 420 -31.88 -19.09 -31.01
CA SER A 420 -31.51 -19.37 -32.39
C SER A 420 -29.99 -19.25 -32.59
N ASN A 421 -29.25 -20.34 -32.34
CA ASN A 421 -27.80 -20.36 -32.39
C ASN A 421 -27.29 -20.30 -33.85
N THR A 422 -26.21 -19.54 -34.07
CA THR A 422 -25.68 -19.24 -35.42
C THR A 422 -24.22 -19.64 -35.62
N TYR A 423 -23.58 -20.32 -34.65
CA TYR A 423 -22.21 -20.78 -34.83
C TYR A 423 -22.15 -21.81 -35.97
N THR A 424 -21.03 -21.82 -36.73
CA THR A 424 -20.89 -22.60 -37.96
C THR A 424 -19.97 -23.81 -37.82
N GLY A 425 -19.35 -23.98 -36.65
CA GLY A 425 -18.50 -25.14 -36.35
C GLY A 425 -19.32 -26.39 -35.99
N THR A 426 -18.63 -27.42 -35.54
CA THR A 426 -19.25 -28.69 -35.17
C THR A 426 -19.86 -28.67 -33.79
N THR A 427 -20.93 -29.45 -33.59
CA THR A 427 -21.45 -29.80 -32.27
C THR A 427 -21.21 -31.28 -32.02
N GLN A 428 -20.58 -31.58 -30.88
CA GLN A 428 -20.38 -32.95 -30.41
C GLN A 428 -21.05 -33.14 -29.05
N VAL A 429 -21.69 -34.29 -28.86
CA VAL A 429 -22.22 -34.71 -27.55
C VAL A 429 -21.41 -35.91 -27.10
N SER A 430 -20.76 -35.77 -25.95
CA SER A 430 -19.97 -36.81 -25.30
C SER A 430 -20.55 -37.09 -23.92
N SER A 431 -20.74 -38.33 -23.61
CA SER A 431 -21.27 -38.81 -22.31
C SER A 431 -20.13 -39.08 -21.33
#